data_b6ff2a784429aa69f272013b6d51cb20
#
_entry.id   b6ff2a784429aa69f272013b6d51cb20
#
_cell.length_a   1.000
_cell.length_b   1.000
_cell.length_c   1.000
_cell.angle_alpha   90.00
_cell.angle_beta   90.00
_cell.angle_gamma   90.00
#
_symmetry.space_group_name_H-M   'P 1'
#
loop_
_entity.id
_entity.type
_entity.pdbx_description
1 polymer ?
#
loop_
_entity_poly.entity_id
_entity_poly.type
_entity_poly.pdbx_seq_one_letter_code
_entity_poly.pdbx_strand_id
1 'polypeptide(L)'
;MAWPKRARTVNWESGVLILDGEKRFEVPELTPEIMEQLAGYTLVGFHVKGYPVTDELLATFAGHKSMVNFGVEDGALTDACFPVFSAMPKLRYLMLDGNAAIHGSGLSALQG
;
A
#
# COMPACT_ATOMS: atom_id res chain seq x y z
N MET A 1 -7.70 5.94 19.09
CA MET A 1 -8.48 5.19 18.09
C MET A 1 -8.30 3.69 18.32
N ALA A 2 -9.41 3.01 18.48
CA ALA A 2 -9.35 1.57 18.78
C ALA A 2 -9.45 0.78 17.48
N TRP A 3 -8.33 0.49 16.88
CA TRP A 3 -8.29 -0.32 15.67
C TRP A 3 -8.41 -1.80 16.03
N PRO A 4 -8.96 -2.62 15.12
CA PRO A 4 -9.08 -4.05 15.37
C PRO A 4 -7.70 -4.69 15.50
N LYS A 5 -7.64 -5.83 16.16
CA LYS A 5 -6.38 -6.57 16.32
C LYS A 5 -5.95 -7.25 15.04
N ARG A 6 -6.91 -7.52 14.14
CA ARG A 6 -6.67 -8.21 12.88
C ARG A 6 -7.40 -7.51 11.76
N ALA A 7 -6.78 -7.46 10.60
CA ALA A 7 -7.40 -7.00 9.37
C ALA A 7 -6.71 -7.70 8.22
N ARG A 8 -7.46 -8.01 7.18
CA ARG A 8 -6.92 -8.66 5.98
C ARG A 8 -6.83 -7.72 4.79
N THR A 9 -7.70 -6.73 4.73
CA THR A 9 -7.70 -5.76 3.64
C THR A 9 -7.80 -4.35 4.17
N VAL A 10 -7.17 -3.44 3.44
CA VAL A 10 -7.18 -2.01 3.72
C VAL A 10 -7.59 -1.29 2.46
N ASN A 11 -8.56 -0.39 2.58
CA ASN A 11 -8.88 0.56 1.53
C ASN A 11 -8.88 1.96 2.12
N TRP A 12 -8.30 2.89 1.42
CA TRP A 12 -8.30 4.29 1.82
C TRP A 12 -8.68 5.16 0.62
N GLU A 13 -9.66 6.03 0.83
CA GLU A 13 -10.06 7.00 -0.18
C GLU A 13 -10.73 8.18 0.52
N SER A 14 -10.38 9.40 0.10
CA SER A 14 -11.04 10.63 0.57
C SER A 14 -11.08 10.77 2.09
N GLY A 15 -10.00 10.39 2.76
CA GLY A 15 -9.88 10.53 4.21
C GLY A 15 -10.55 9.43 5.02
N VAL A 16 -11.04 8.39 4.37
CA VAL A 16 -11.70 7.28 5.06
C VAL A 16 -10.90 6.00 4.87
N LEU A 17 -10.55 5.39 6.00
CA LEU A 17 -9.89 4.09 6.03
C LEU A 17 -10.93 3.03 6.29
N ILE A 18 -10.97 2.00 5.45
CA ILE A 18 -11.91 0.90 5.59
C ILE A 18 -11.12 -0.39 5.78
N LEU A 19 -11.35 -1.07 6.88
CA LEU A 19 -10.70 -2.35 7.18
C LEU A 19 -11.70 -3.48 6.95
N ASP A 20 -11.27 -4.49 6.20
CA ASP A 20 -12.07 -5.68 5.88
C ASP A 20 -13.40 -5.34 5.20
N GLY A 21 -13.44 -4.21 4.51
CA GLY A 21 -14.65 -3.78 3.78
C GLY A 21 -15.79 -3.29 4.65
N GLU A 22 -15.63 -3.24 5.97
CA GLU A 22 -16.75 -2.87 6.85
C GLU A 22 -16.40 -1.87 7.96
N LYS A 23 -15.22 -1.90 8.52
CA LYS A 23 -14.85 -1.02 9.65
C LYS A 23 -14.25 0.26 9.12
N ARG A 24 -14.91 1.38 9.38
CA ARG A 24 -14.55 2.69 8.86
C ARG A 24 -13.94 3.58 9.94
N PHE A 25 -12.87 4.27 9.57
CA PHE A 25 -12.20 5.23 10.43
C PHE A 25 -11.87 6.48 9.64
N GLU A 26 -11.99 7.64 10.29
CA GLU A 26 -11.54 8.88 9.66
C GLU A 26 -10.04 8.98 9.83
N VAL A 27 -9.32 8.93 8.71
CA VAL A 27 -7.87 8.98 8.66
C VAL A 27 -7.51 9.96 7.53
N PRO A 28 -7.47 11.27 7.81
CA PRO A 28 -7.23 12.25 6.76
C PRO A 28 -5.83 12.20 6.16
N GLU A 29 -4.86 11.70 6.92
CA GLU A 29 -3.48 11.60 6.45
C GLU A 29 -2.90 10.23 6.78
N LEU A 30 -2.16 9.67 5.82
CA LEU A 30 -1.45 8.42 6.01
C LEU A 30 -0.02 8.72 6.48
N THR A 31 0.11 8.96 7.78
CA THR A 31 1.40 9.25 8.39
C THR A 31 2.27 7.99 8.47
N PRO A 32 3.60 8.13 8.66
CA PRO A 32 4.45 6.96 8.84
C PRO A 32 3.99 6.04 9.96
N GLU A 33 3.49 6.60 11.06
CA GLU A 33 2.99 5.80 12.20
C GLU A 33 1.77 4.98 11.82
N ILE A 34 0.86 5.58 11.06
CA ILE A 34 -0.32 4.87 10.57
C ILE A 34 0.07 3.77 9.60
N MET A 35 1.00 4.06 8.68
CA MET A 35 1.48 3.07 7.74
C MET A 35 2.13 1.89 8.46
N GLU A 36 2.89 2.14 9.52
CA GLU A 36 3.49 1.08 10.32
C GLU A 36 2.44 0.19 10.99
N GLN A 37 1.37 0.81 11.51
CA GLN A 37 0.29 0.04 12.11
C GLN A 37 -0.40 -0.84 11.08
N LEU A 38 -0.65 -0.30 9.88
CA LEU A 38 -1.26 -1.07 8.80
C LEU A 38 -0.35 -2.21 8.35
N ALA A 39 0.95 -1.96 8.25
CA ALA A 39 1.91 -2.98 7.83
C ALA A 39 2.04 -4.11 8.85
N GLY A 40 1.64 -3.87 10.09
CA GLY A 40 1.67 -4.89 11.14
C GLY A 40 0.57 -5.94 11.02
N TYR A 41 -0.46 -5.68 10.21
CA TYR A 41 -1.50 -6.67 9.95
C TYR A 41 -1.01 -7.70 8.94
N THR A 42 -1.56 -8.90 9.01
CA THR A 42 -1.32 -9.94 8.00
C THR A 42 -2.26 -9.68 6.82
N LEU A 43 -1.96 -8.64 6.06
CA LEU A 43 -2.82 -8.19 4.97
C LEU A 43 -2.65 -9.04 3.71
N VAL A 44 -3.75 -9.24 3.00
CA VAL A 44 -3.72 -9.80 1.64
C VAL A 44 -4.04 -8.74 0.60
N GLY A 45 -4.64 -7.62 1.00
CA GLY A 45 -4.98 -6.53 0.09
C GLY A 45 -4.76 -5.17 0.74
N PHE A 46 -4.21 -4.24 -0.04
CA PHE A 46 -4.00 -2.86 0.39
C PHE A 46 -4.24 -1.95 -0.81
N HIS A 47 -5.12 -0.97 -0.63
CA HIS A 47 -5.44 -0.05 -1.71
C HIS A 47 -5.63 1.36 -1.17
N VAL A 48 -4.92 2.31 -1.76
CA VAL A 48 -5.01 3.73 -1.43
C VAL A 48 -5.25 4.51 -2.72
N LYS A 49 -6.24 5.40 -2.70
CA LYS A 49 -6.53 6.25 -3.83
C LYS A 49 -6.57 7.71 -3.42
N GLY A 50 -5.84 8.55 -4.14
CA GLY A 50 -5.90 9.99 -3.97
C GLY A 50 -5.05 10.55 -2.83
N TYR A 51 -4.13 9.78 -2.27
CA TYR A 51 -3.18 10.28 -1.29
C TYR A 51 -1.77 10.21 -1.88
N PRO A 52 -0.92 11.23 -1.66
CA PRO A 52 0.45 11.24 -2.23
C PRO A 52 1.39 10.28 -1.47
N VAL A 53 1.14 8.98 -1.61
CA VAL A 53 2.02 7.97 -1.03
C VAL A 53 3.37 8.04 -1.73
N THR A 54 4.43 8.27 -0.95
CA THR A 54 5.80 8.34 -1.45
C THR A 54 6.48 6.98 -1.34
N ASP A 55 7.62 6.85 -2.01
CA ASP A 55 8.43 5.63 -1.88
C ASP A 55 8.83 5.37 -0.43
N GLU A 56 9.06 6.43 0.35
CA GLU A 56 9.42 6.31 1.76
C GLU A 56 8.27 5.72 2.59
N LEU A 57 7.04 6.19 2.36
CA LEU A 57 5.88 5.63 3.05
C LEU A 57 5.66 4.18 2.64
N LEU A 58 5.84 3.89 1.36
CA LEU A 58 5.68 2.54 0.83
C LEU A 58 6.69 1.57 1.44
N ALA A 59 7.90 2.05 1.72
CA ALA A 59 8.97 1.21 2.26
C ALA A 59 8.58 0.52 3.57
N THR A 60 7.59 1.05 4.29
CA THR A 60 7.05 0.42 5.49
C THR A 60 6.55 -1.02 5.22
N PHE A 61 6.15 -1.28 3.98
CA PHE A 61 5.63 -2.59 3.57
C PHE A 61 6.69 -3.50 2.93
N ALA A 62 7.96 -3.07 2.90
CA ALA A 62 9.02 -3.87 2.31
C ALA A 62 9.10 -5.23 3.04
N GLY A 63 9.09 -6.31 2.25
CA GLY A 63 9.16 -7.65 2.83
C GLY A 63 7.86 -8.17 3.43
N HIS A 64 6.73 -7.49 3.21
CA HIS A 64 5.44 -7.96 3.71
C HIS A 64 5.11 -9.32 3.09
N LYS A 65 4.94 -10.34 3.93
CA LYS A 65 4.94 -11.73 3.45
C LYS A 65 3.60 -12.25 2.97
N SER A 66 2.51 -11.60 3.32
CA SER A 66 1.17 -12.08 3.00
C SER A 66 0.46 -11.31 1.89
N MET A 67 1.01 -10.16 1.48
CA MET A 67 0.36 -9.27 0.52
C MET A 67 0.22 -9.91 -0.86
N VAL A 68 -0.99 -9.91 -1.38
CA VAL A 68 -1.33 -10.46 -2.71
C VAL A 68 -1.73 -9.35 -3.68
N ASN A 69 -2.56 -8.41 -3.23
CA ASN A 69 -3.04 -7.28 -4.02
C ASN A 69 -2.54 -5.99 -3.40
N PHE A 70 -1.91 -5.14 -4.18
CA PHE A 70 -1.44 -3.85 -3.70
C PHE A 70 -1.74 -2.78 -4.74
N GLY A 71 -2.35 -1.69 -4.30
CA GLY A 71 -2.68 -0.59 -5.21
C GLY A 71 -2.43 0.76 -4.56
N VAL A 72 -1.79 1.66 -5.30
CA VAL A 72 -1.66 3.07 -4.95
C VAL A 72 -2.03 3.85 -6.21
N GLU A 73 -3.23 4.41 -6.22
CA GLU A 73 -3.70 5.23 -7.34
C GLU A 73 -3.56 6.71 -7.01
N ASP A 74 -3.10 7.48 -7.99
CA ASP A 74 -2.92 8.92 -7.86
C ASP A 74 -2.00 9.29 -6.70
N GLY A 75 -0.97 8.49 -6.49
CA GLY A 75 0.03 8.73 -5.45
C GLY A 75 1.24 9.49 -5.97
N ALA A 76 2.34 9.40 -5.22
CA ALA A 76 3.59 10.08 -5.54
C ALA A 76 4.77 9.10 -5.63
N LEU A 77 4.50 7.87 -6.05
CA LEU A 77 5.53 6.85 -6.20
C LEU A 77 6.39 7.11 -7.44
N THR A 78 7.66 6.70 -7.36
CA THR A 78 8.58 6.73 -8.48
C THR A 78 9.02 5.30 -8.80
N ASP A 79 9.91 5.13 -9.79
CA ASP A 79 10.45 3.81 -10.11
C ASP A 79 11.19 3.17 -8.92
N ALA A 80 11.55 3.94 -7.90
CA ALA A 80 12.16 3.40 -6.69
C ALA A 80 11.20 2.54 -5.86
N CYS A 81 9.90 2.51 -6.20
CA CYS A 81 8.92 1.67 -5.51
C CYS A 81 9.07 0.19 -5.86
N PHE A 82 9.62 -0.15 -7.03
CA PHE A 82 9.63 -1.54 -7.50
C PHE A 82 10.42 -2.51 -6.61
N PRO A 83 11.57 -2.13 -6.03
CA PRO A 83 12.24 -3.05 -5.11
C PRO A 83 11.39 -3.43 -3.89
N VAL A 84 10.51 -2.52 -3.42
CA VAL A 84 9.60 -2.82 -2.32
C VAL A 84 8.63 -3.93 -2.74
N PHE A 85 8.06 -3.81 -3.93
CA PHE A 85 7.11 -4.80 -4.42
C PHE A 85 7.79 -6.14 -4.72
N SER A 86 8.99 -6.11 -5.29
CA SER A 86 9.71 -7.34 -5.61
C SER A 86 10.10 -8.12 -4.34
N ALA A 87 10.17 -7.44 -3.19
CA ALA A 87 10.46 -8.08 -1.92
C ALA A 87 9.22 -8.71 -1.28
N MET A 88 8.04 -8.57 -1.87
CA MET A 88 6.81 -9.17 -1.35
C MET A 88 6.60 -10.52 -2.07
N PRO A 89 6.85 -11.65 -1.38
CA PRO A 89 6.92 -12.95 -2.08
C PRO A 89 5.59 -13.45 -2.64
N LYS A 90 4.47 -12.98 -2.11
CA LYS A 90 3.15 -13.43 -2.54
C LYS A 90 2.40 -12.42 -3.40
N LEU A 91 3.03 -11.29 -3.70
CA LEU A 91 2.37 -10.24 -4.48
C LEU A 91 2.09 -10.74 -5.91
N ARG A 92 0.82 -10.61 -6.34
CA ARG A 92 0.37 -11.04 -7.66
C ARG A 92 -0.27 -9.92 -8.47
N TYR A 93 -0.90 -8.96 -7.80
CA TYR A 93 -1.64 -7.90 -8.47
C TYR A 93 -1.16 -6.56 -7.96
N LEU A 94 -0.80 -5.68 -8.88
CA LEU A 94 -0.25 -4.38 -8.58
C LEU A 94 -0.93 -3.32 -9.43
N MET A 95 -1.48 -2.29 -8.80
CA MET A 95 -2.15 -1.20 -9.49
C MET A 95 -1.46 0.11 -9.11
N LEU A 96 -0.89 0.79 -10.10
CA LEU A 96 -0.12 2.01 -9.88
C LEU A 96 -0.58 3.17 -10.75
N ASP A 97 -1.85 3.19 -11.13
CA ASP A 97 -2.40 4.24 -12.00
C ASP A 97 -2.26 5.63 -11.38
N GLY A 98 -1.91 6.60 -12.19
CA GLY A 98 -1.84 7.98 -11.74
C GLY A 98 -0.58 8.38 -11.00
N ASN A 99 0.42 7.51 -10.91
CA ASN A 99 1.72 7.86 -10.34
C ASN A 99 2.62 8.36 -11.48
N ALA A 100 2.61 9.68 -11.70
CA ALA A 100 3.22 10.28 -12.89
C ALA A 100 4.72 10.07 -13.00
N ALA A 101 5.41 9.86 -11.89
CA ALA A 101 6.86 9.67 -11.88
C ALA A 101 7.30 8.22 -12.08
N ILE A 102 6.36 7.30 -12.29
CA ILE A 102 6.70 5.92 -12.62
C ILE A 102 6.88 5.82 -14.13
N HIS A 103 8.06 5.42 -14.55
CA HIS A 103 8.41 5.32 -15.99
C HIS A 103 8.62 3.88 -16.46
N GLY A 104 8.49 2.92 -15.57
CA GLY A 104 8.57 1.52 -15.91
C GLY A 104 9.97 0.92 -15.92
N SER A 105 11.02 1.70 -15.63
CA SER A 105 12.39 1.19 -15.65
C SER A 105 12.65 0.09 -14.62
N GLY A 106 11.85 0.04 -13.56
CA GLY A 106 11.98 -0.97 -12.52
C GLY A 106 11.12 -2.21 -12.71
N LEU A 107 10.33 -2.28 -13.79
CA LEU A 107 9.41 -3.40 -13.99
C LEU A 107 10.10 -4.75 -14.06
N SER A 108 11.33 -4.80 -14.56
CA SER A 108 12.08 -6.04 -14.62
C SER A 108 12.29 -6.68 -13.24
N ALA A 109 12.27 -5.90 -12.18
CA ALA A 109 12.41 -6.40 -10.81
C ALA A 109 11.23 -7.28 -10.38
N LEU A 110 10.09 -7.15 -11.06
CA LEU A 110 8.88 -7.92 -10.76
C LEU A 110 8.75 -9.19 -11.59
N GLN A 111 9.60 -9.35 -12.58
CA GLN A 111 9.60 -10.52 -13.45
C GLN A 111 10.48 -11.59 -12.82
N GLY A 112 9.89 -12.40 -11.99
CA GLY A 112 10.63 -13.40 -11.26
C GLY A 112 10.47 -14.78 -11.81
#